data_c92e7efacd3726985f86a1c8286926b2
#
_entry.id   c92e7efacd3726985f86a1c8286926b2
#
_cell.length_a   1.000
_cell.length_b   1.000
_cell.length_c   1.000
_cell.angle_alpha   90.00
_cell.angle_beta   90.00
_cell.angle_gamma   90.00
#
_symmetry.space_group_name_H-M   'P 1'
#
loop_
_entity.id
_entity.type
_entity.pdbx_description
1 polymer ?
#
loop_
_entity_poly.entity_id
_entity_poly.type
_entity_poly.pdbx_seq_one_letter_code
_entity_poly.pdbx_strand_id
1 'polypeptide(L)'
;MDLNKQILSRRPIIIALIAILVVLIGGGGFWVYRLAWAPNFKPDKTVYVYIDDKKDFDDLCRQLRDSANCLRIGSFKQLSGLLKYPASMRTGRYAVKPGMSNLTLLNDLRRGHQVAARVTFNNVRFKEDLAERISDQLMFGKENLLCLLNDSVYCDSLGFTPETIHALFIPNTYEIYWNISADKFIRRMKREYDAFWTPERLKKAEEIGLTPVEASILASIVEEETAASDEYPIVAGLYINRLHAGIPLQADPTVKFAVGDFSLQRILFEHLEIDSPYNTYKHAGLPPGPLRIPTIKGLNSVLNHTKHKYLYMCAKEDFSGRHNFAVTLAEHNRNANRYRAELNRRRIR
;
A
#
# COMPACT_ATOMS: atom_id res chain seq x y z
N MET A 1 66.49 -46.63 -41.96
CA MET A 1 65.16 -47.28 -42.31
C MET A 1 64.30 -47.45 -41.04
N ASP A 2 64.30 -46.44 -40.09
CA ASP A 2 63.59 -46.67 -38.79
C ASP A 2 62.67 -45.53 -38.28
N LEU A 3 62.77 -44.33 -38.84
CA LEU A 3 61.90 -43.22 -38.36
C LEU A 3 60.42 -43.46 -38.73
N ASN A 4 60.13 -44.01 -39.90
CA ASN A 4 58.75 -44.29 -40.35
C ASN A 4 58.04 -45.42 -39.56
N LYS A 5 58.80 -46.41 -39.11
CA LYS A 5 58.25 -47.51 -38.25
C LYS A 5 57.91 -47.04 -36.85
N GLN A 6 58.70 -46.12 -36.25
CA GLN A 6 58.42 -45.53 -34.95
C GLN A 6 57.21 -44.59 -34.98
N ILE A 7 57.02 -43.82 -36.07
CA ILE A 7 55.81 -42.94 -36.25
C ILE A 7 54.55 -43.77 -36.43
N LEU A 8 54.61 -44.88 -37.19
CA LEU A 8 53.48 -45.78 -37.38
C LEU A 8 53.04 -46.52 -36.14
N SER A 9 53.95 -46.89 -35.24
CA SER A 9 53.64 -47.55 -33.95
C SER A 9 53.06 -46.60 -32.91
N ARG A 10 53.29 -45.29 -33.03
CA ARG A 10 52.76 -44.25 -32.08
C ARG A 10 51.40 -43.69 -32.55
N ARG A 11 51.00 -43.89 -33.81
CA ARG A 11 49.69 -43.36 -34.33
C ARG A 11 48.47 -43.77 -33.48
N PRO A 12 48.30 -45.03 -33.03
CA PRO A 12 47.14 -45.42 -32.25
C PRO A 12 47.13 -44.73 -30.88
N ILE A 13 48.33 -44.48 -30.28
CA ILE A 13 48.47 -43.79 -29.00
C ILE A 13 48.09 -42.30 -29.15
N ILE A 14 48.55 -41.66 -30.20
CA ILE A 14 48.20 -40.26 -30.48
C ILE A 14 46.69 -40.10 -30.76
N ILE A 15 46.07 -41.00 -31.53
CA ILE A 15 44.63 -41.01 -31.75
C ILE A 15 43.87 -41.21 -30.45
N ALA A 16 44.32 -42.14 -29.59
CA ALA A 16 43.70 -42.35 -28.27
C ALA A 16 43.81 -41.11 -27.37
N LEU A 17 44.95 -40.41 -27.34
CA LEU A 17 45.15 -39.18 -26.58
C LEU A 17 44.29 -38.05 -27.10
N ILE A 18 44.16 -37.89 -28.41
CA ILE A 18 43.25 -36.90 -29.03
C ILE A 18 41.79 -37.24 -28.69
N ALA A 19 41.40 -38.49 -28.78
CA ALA A 19 40.03 -38.92 -28.40
C ALA A 19 39.72 -38.63 -26.94
N ILE A 20 40.64 -38.92 -26.03
CA ILE A 20 40.54 -38.59 -24.60
C ILE A 20 40.42 -37.08 -24.38
N LEU A 21 41.25 -36.29 -25.07
CA LEU A 21 41.23 -34.82 -24.98
C LEU A 21 39.89 -34.27 -25.47
N VAL A 22 39.34 -34.79 -26.57
CA VAL A 22 38.03 -34.39 -27.10
C VAL A 22 36.91 -34.73 -26.12
N VAL A 23 36.96 -35.89 -25.48
CA VAL A 23 36.00 -36.30 -24.43
C VAL A 23 36.11 -35.43 -23.20
N LEU A 24 37.31 -35.08 -22.78
CA LEU A 24 37.54 -34.19 -21.63
C LEU A 24 37.06 -32.78 -21.93
N ILE A 25 37.35 -32.22 -23.09
CA ILE A 25 36.88 -30.88 -23.51
C ILE A 25 35.37 -30.88 -23.67
N GLY A 26 34.79 -31.86 -24.32
CA GLY A 26 33.34 -32.02 -24.52
C GLY A 26 32.61 -32.21 -23.19
N GLY A 27 33.12 -33.07 -22.31
CA GLY A 27 32.59 -33.32 -20.99
C GLY A 27 32.68 -32.08 -20.09
N GLY A 28 33.84 -31.42 -20.10
CA GLY A 28 34.07 -30.14 -19.37
C GLY A 28 33.14 -29.03 -19.88
N GLY A 29 33.03 -28.89 -21.19
CA GLY A 29 32.11 -27.91 -21.80
C GLY A 29 30.65 -28.18 -21.47
N PHE A 30 30.23 -29.44 -21.51
CA PHE A 30 28.87 -29.84 -21.11
C PHE A 30 28.62 -29.59 -19.62
N TRP A 31 29.58 -29.85 -18.77
CA TRP A 31 29.48 -29.57 -17.34
C TRP A 31 29.33 -28.07 -17.08
N VAL A 32 30.16 -27.24 -17.72
CA VAL A 32 30.07 -25.75 -17.59
C VAL A 32 28.72 -25.25 -18.11
N TYR A 33 28.24 -25.76 -19.23
CA TYR A 33 26.90 -25.46 -19.74
C TYR A 33 25.81 -25.81 -18.73
N ARG A 34 25.87 -27.01 -18.13
CA ARG A 34 24.92 -27.46 -17.11
C ARG A 34 24.97 -26.64 -15.84
N LEU A 35 26.17 -26.15 -15.48
CA LEU A 35 26.39 -25.32 -14.29
C LEU A 35 25.82 -23.90 -14.47
N ALA A 36 26.03 -23.27 -15.63
CA ALA A 36 25.76 -21.86 -15.83
C ALA A 36 24.50 -21.56 -16.64
N TRP A 37 24.32 -22.20 -17.80
CA TRP A 37 23.33 -21.79 -18.81
C TRP A 37 22.13 -22.71 -18.92
N ALA A 38 22.22 -23.97 -18.51
CA ALA A 38 21.09 -24.87 -18.58
C ALA A 38 19.95 -24.38 -17.65
N PRO A 39 18.68 -24.47 -18.08
CA PRO A 39 17.54 -24.15 -17.22
C PRO A 39 17.60 -24.91 -15.89
N ASN A 40 17.47 -24.17 -14.81
CA ASN A 40 17.55 -24.74 -13.46
C ASN A 40 16.37 -24.40 -12.56
N PHE A 41 15.55 -23.43 -12.94
CA PHE A 41 14.37 -23.01 -12.17
C PHE A 41 13.11 -23.29 -12.99
N LYS A 42 12.13 -23.98 -12.40
CA LYS A 42 10.88 -24.39 -13.05
C LYS A 42 9.65 -24.12 -12.19
N PRO A 43 9.45 -22.90 -11.70
CA PRO A 43 8.17 -22.56 -11.08
C PRO A 43 7.07 -22.53 -12.15
N ASP A 44 5.81 -22.75 -11.77
CA ASP A 44 4.66 -22.72 -12.71
C ASP A 44 4.43 -21.29 -13.27
N LYS A 45 4.74 -20.27 -12.48
CA LYS A 45 4.68 -18.85 -12.85
C LYS A 45 5.89 -18.13 -12.25
N THR A 46 6.11 -16.88 -12.66
CA THR A 46 7.13 -16.04 -12.00
C THR A 46 6.89 -15.99 -10.50
N VAL A 47 7.90 -16.38 -9.72
CA VAL A 47 7.94 -16.27 -8.26
C VAL A 47 8.99 -15.27 -7.85
N TYR A 48 8.94 -14.86 -6.58
CA TYR A 48 9.85 -13.86 -6.06
C TYR A 48 10.62 -14.41 -4.87
N VAL A 49 11.92 -14.12 -4.83
CA VAL A 49 12.78 -14.36 -3.69
C VAL A 49 13.17 -13.05 -3.05
N TYR A 50 13.33 -13.05 -1.74
CA TYR A 50 13.57 -11.89 -0.92
C TYR A 50 14.91 -12.00 -0.22
N ILE A 51 15.73 -10.96 -0.27
CA ILE A 51 16.99 -10.86 0.43
C ILE A 51 16.88 -9.67 1.37
N ASP A 52 16.80 -9.94 2.66
CA ASP A 52 16.76 -8.95 3.72
C ASP A 52 18.16 -8.43 4.12
N ASP A 53 18.21 -7.62 5.17
CA ASP A 53 19.46 -7.04 5.68
C ASP A 53 20.42 -8.08 6.27
N LYS A 54 19.93 -9.27 6.64
CA LYS A 54 20.79 -10.37 7.13
C LYS A 54 21.63 -10.97 6.03
N LYS A 55 21.17 -10.85 4.76
CA LYS A 55 21.85 -11.36 3.56
C LYS A 55 22.27 -12.82 3.71
N ASP A 56 21.35 -13.64 4.25
CA ASP A 56 21.59 -15.06 4.49
C ASP A 56 21.50 -15.83 3.16
N PHE A 57 22.63 -16.39 2.73
CA PHE A 57 22.73 -17.18 1.51
C PHE A 57 21.99 -18.53 1.61
N ASP A 58 21.96 -19.14 2.79
CA ASP A 58 21.25 -20.41 2.98
C ASP A 58 19.73 -20.19 2.99
N ASP A 59 19.28 -19.04 3.49
CA ASP A 59 17.87 -18.64 3.37
C ASP A 59 17.46 -18.45 1.89
N LEU A 60 18.27 -17.73 1.11
CA LEU A 60 18.05 -17.61 -0.33
C LEU A 60 17.96 -18.98 -1.00
N CYS A 61 18.88 -19.92 -0.63
CA CYS A 61 18.86 -21.27 -1.19
C CYS A 61 17.60 -22.06 -0.79
N ARG A 62 17.04 -21.84 0.41
CA ARG A 62 15.74 -22.40 0.82
C ARG A 62 14.61 -21.85 -0.05
N GLN A 63 14.51 -20.52 -0.18
CA GLN A 63 13.49 -19.89 -1.02
C GLN A 63 13.53 -20.38 -2.47
N LEU A 64 14.75 -20.51 -3.06
CA LEU A 64 14.93 -21.03 -4.41
C LEU A 64 14.49 -22.49 -4.55
N ARG A 65 14.68 -23.33 -3.54
CA ARG A 65 14.21 -24.72 -3.54
C ARG A 65 12.70 -24.79 -3.40
N ASP A 66 12.17 -24.10 -2.40
CA ASP A 66 10.80 -24.28 -1.95
C ASP A 66 9.79 -23.52 -2.84
N SER A 67 10.15 -22.34 -3.32
CA SER A 67 9.25 -21.48 -4.10
C SER A 67 9.57 -21.46 -5.61
N ALA A 68 10.87 -21.56 -5.98
CA ALA A 68 11.27 -21.43 -7.38
C ALA A 68 11.51 -22.78 -8.07
N ASN A 69 11.19 -23.91 -7.42
CA ASN A 69 11.37 -25.25 -7.96
C ASN A 69 12.76 -25.42 -8.60
N CYS A 70 13.80 -25.16 -7.79
CA CYS A 70 15.19 -25.30 -8.23
C CYS A 70 15.57 -26.77 -8.39
N LEU A 71 15.83 -27.18 -9.64
CA LEU A 71 16.12 -28.59 -9.97
C LEU A 71 17.46 -29.08 -9.38
N ARG A 72 18.45 -28.20 -9.30
CA ARG A 72 19.83 -28.53 -8.93
C ARG A 72 20.41 -27.42 -8.07
N ILE A 73 20.01 -27.36 -6.81
CA ILE A 73 20.48 -26.31 -5.87
C ILE A 73 22.00 -26.38 -5.66
N GLY A 74 22.61 -27.57 -5.72
CA GLY A 74 24.07 -27.75 -5.64
C GLY A 74 24.81 -27.01 -6.76
N SER A 75 24.29 -27.03 -8.00
CA SER A 75 24.89 -26.27 -9.11
C SER A 75 24.77 -24.76 -8.92
N PHE A 76 23.65 -24.28 -8.36
CA PHE A 76 23.52 -22.88 -7.98
C PHE A 76 24.52 -22.47 -6.90
N LYS A 77 24.65 -23.26 -5.82
CA LYS A 77 25.63 -23.01 -4.74
C LYS A 77 27.06 -22.99 -5.30
N GLN A 78 27.40 -23.93 -6.15
CA GLN A 78 28.76 -24.04 -6.75
C GLN A 78 29.06 -22.80 -7.63
N LEU A 79 28.17 -22.40 -8.54
CA LEU A 79 28.37 -21.22 -9.38
C LEU A 79 28.40 -19.94 -8.54
N SER A 80 27.56 -19.84 -7.51
CA SER A 80 27.55 -18.71 -6.55
C SER A 80 28.90 -18.58 -5.84
N GLY A 81 29.50 -19.70 -5.42
CA GLY A 81 30.82 -19.72 -4.79
C GLY A 81 31.93 -19.26 -5.74
N LEU A 82 31.95 -19.80 -6.98
CA LEU A 82 32.88 -19.40 -8.04
C LEU A 82 32.82 -17.90 -8.33
N LEU A 83 31.62 -17.32 -8.32
CA LEU A 83 31.38 -15.90 -8.57
C LEU A 83 31.49 -15.03 -7.29
N LYS A 84 31.85 -15.62 -6.14
CA LYS A 84 31.95 -14.97 -4.83
C LYS A 84 30.66 -14.19 -4.45
N TYR A 85 29.51 -14.67 -4.92
CA TYR A 85 28.22 -13.99 -4.72
C TYR A 85 27.82 -13.87 -3.23
N PRO A 86 28.00 -14.88 -2.36
CA PRO A 86 27.60 -14.78 -0.94
C PRO A 86 28.20 -13.57 -0.21
N ALA A 87 29.41 -13.12 -0.61
CA ALA A 87 30.04 -11.94 -0.03
C ALA A 87 29.54 -10.60 -0.61
N SER A 88 28.72 -10.64 -1.66
CA SER A 88 28.26 -9.44 -2.41
C SER A 88 26.73 -9.38 -2.56
N MET A 89 26.00 -10.06 -1.70
CA MET A 89 24.54 -10.09 -1.72
C MET A 89 23.94 -8.68 -1.53
N ARG A 90 22.92 -8.38 -2.30
CA ARG A 90 22.17 -7.11 -2.24
C ARG A 90 20.75 -7.38 -1.79
N THR A 91 20.28 -6.60 -0.82
CA THR A 91 18.87 -6.64 -0.37
C THR A 91 17.92 -6.35 -1.52
N GLY A 92 16.74 -6.96 -1.50
CA GLY A 92 15.71 -6.70 -2.48
C GLY A 92 14.81 -7.87 -2.79
N ARG A 93 13.84 -7.64 -3.66
CA ARG A 93 12.92 -8.62 -4.22
C ARG A 93 13.28 -8.92 -5.65
N TYR A 94 13.57 -10.20 -5.94
CA TYR A 94 14.06 -10.64 -7.24
C TYR A 94 13.12 -11.67 -7.87
N ALA A 95 12.89 -11.54 -9.17
CA ALA A 95 12.02 -12.44 -9.91
C ALA A 95 12.79 -13.70 -10.37
N VAL A 96 12.19 -14.86 -10.15
CA VAL A 96 12.64 -16.13 -10.72
C VAL A 96 11.58 -16.62 -11.69
N LYS A 97 11.93 -16.65 -12.98
CA LYS A 97 11.01 -17.01 -14.06
C LYS A 97 11.18 -18.49 -14.45
N PRO A 98 10.14 -19.13 -15.00
CA PRO A 98 10.27 -20.46 -15.57
C PRO A 98 11.39 -20.51 -16.62
N GLY A 99 12.24 -21.54 -16.55
CA GLY A 99 13.34 -21.75 -17.49
C GLY A 99 14.59 -20.91 -17.25
N MET A 100 14.66 -20.09 -16.19
CA MET A 100 15.89 -19.34 -15.86
C MET A 100 17.06 -20.27 -15.59
N SER A 101 18.24 -19.84 -15.99
CA SER A 101 19.52 -20.49 -15.68
C SER A 101 20.13 -19.92 -14.39
N ASN A 102 21.08 -20.64 -13.80
CA ASN A 102 21.84 -20.13 -12.65
C ASN A 102 22.53 -18.80 -12.93
N LEU A 103 23.17 -18.69 -14.11
CA LEU A 103 23.93 -17.49 -14.46
C LEU A 103 23.02 -16.28 -14.64
N THR A 104 21.83 -16.46 -15.25
CA THR A 104 20.86 -15.37 -15.43
C THR A 104 20.40 -14.87 -14.07
N LEU A 105 19.98 -15.75 -13.18
CA LEU A 105 19.54 -15.36 -11.84
C LEU A 105 20.67 -14.68 -11.06
N LEU A 106 21.87 -15.28 -11.04
CA LEU A 106 23.02 -14.69 -10.32
C LEU A 106 23.42 -13.32 -10.87
N ASN A 107 23.29 -13.07 -12.15
CA ASN A 107 23.54 -11.76 -12.74
C ASN A 107 22.51 -10.73 -12.25
N ASP A 108 21.22 -11.09 -12.18
CA ASP A 108 20.19 -10.20 -11.65
C ASP A 108 20.42 -9.90 -10.17
N LEU A 109 20.72 -10.91 -9.38
CA LEU A 109 21.03 -10.77 -7.95
C LEU A 109 22.27 -9.89 -7.70
N ARG A 110 23.37 -10.12 -8.42
CA ARG A 110 24.63 -9.37 -8.29
C ARG A 110 24.50 -7.91 -8.73
N ARG A 111 23.78 -7.67 -9.81
CA ARG A 111 23.55 -6.31 -10.34
C ARG A 111 22.49 -5.56 -9.55
N GLY A 112 21.69 -6.26 -8.73
CA GLY A 112 20.58 -5.67 -7.99
C GLY A 112 19.39 -5.34 -8.88
N HIS A 113 19.12 -6.16 -9.91
CA HIS A 113 17.95 -6.01 -10.79
C HIS A 113 16.68 -6.42 -10.05
N GLN A 114 16.28 -5.60 -9.09
CA GLN A 114 15.07 -5.81 -8.29
C GLN A 114 13.81 -5.61 -9.12
N VAL A 115 12.74 -6.28 -8.70
CA VAL A 115 11.38 -6.05 -9.20
C VAL A 115 10.55 -5.36 -8.12
N ALA A 116 9.91 -4.25 -8.47
CA ALA A 116 9.06 -3.54 -7.54
C ALA A 116 7.90 -4.39 -7.03
N ALA A 117 7.56 -4.26 -5.76
CA ALA A 117 6.35 -4.80 -5.17
C ALA A 117 5.18 -3.84 -5.46
N ARG A 118 3.98 -4.40 -5.63
CA ARG A 118 2.75 -3.60 -5.73
C ARG A 118 2.20 -3.42 -4.32
N VAL A 119 2.44 -2.25 -3.76
CA VAL A 119 1.99 -1.88 -2.40
C VAL A 119 0.64 -1.21 -2.50
N THR A 120 -0.35 -1.74 -1.77
CA THR A 120 -1.72 -1.22 -1.77
C THR A 120 -2.18 -1.00 -0.35
N PHE A 121 -2.78 0.16 -0.10
CA PHE A 121 -3.49 0.47 1.13
C PHE A 121 -4.77 1.23 0.80
N ASN A 122 -5.83 0.89 1.50
CA ASN A 122 -7.14 1.53 1.40
C ASN A 122 -7.88 1.28 2.71
N ASN A 123 -8.91 2.08 2.96
CA ASN A 123 -9.80 1.88 4.10
C ASN A 123 -9.06 1.73 5.43
N VAL A 124 -8.10 2.62 5.71
CA VAL A 124 -7.28 2.61 6.92
C VAL A 124 -7.72 3.75 7.84
N ARG A 125 -7.97 3.43 9.11
CA ARG A 125 -8.42 4.38 10.12
C ARG A 125 -7.29 4.84 11.03
N PHE A 126 -6.47 3.91 11.50
CA PHE A 126 -5.41 4.19 12.45
C PHE A 126 -4.02 4.09 11.84
N LYS A 127 -3.05 4.82 12.40
CA LYS A 127 -1.65 4.74 12.00
C LYS A 127 -1.08 3.34 12.18
N GLU A 128 -1.54 2.65 13.22
CA GLU A 128 -1.17 1.28 13.55
C GLU A 128 -1.57 0.31 12.45
N ASP A 129 -2.80 0.44 11.93
CA ASP A 129 -3.31 -0.39 10.82
C ASP A 129 -2.57 -0.09 9.51
N LEU A 130 -2.25 1.20 9.28
CA LEU A 130 -1.46 1.60 8.12
C LEU A 130 -0.07 0.98 8.18
N ALA A 131 0.59 1.14 9.32
CA ALA A 131 1.95 0.65 9.50
C ALA A 131 2.04 -0.86 9.38
N GLU A 132 1.06 -1.60 9.92
CA GLU A 132 0.97 -3.05 9.77
C GLU A 132 0.78 -3.47 8.31
N ARG A 133 -0.22 -2.91 7.61
CA ARG A 133 -0.46 -3.21 6.19
C ARG A 133 0.73 -2.93 5.29
N ILE A 134 1.48 -1.88 5.57
CA ILE A 134 2.65 -1.52 4.76
C ILE A 134 3.83 -2.43 5.09
N SER A 135 4.07 -2.71 6.38
CA SER A 135 5.16 -3.60 6.79
C SER A 135 4.98 -5.04 6.31
N ASP A 136 3.75 -5.53 6.17
CA ASP A 136 3.46 -6.84 5.57
C ASP A 136 3.87 -6.93 4.08
N GLN A 137 4.00 -5.79 3.41
CA GLN A 137 4.31 -5.72 1.98
C GLN A 137 5.75 -5.26 1.67
N LEU A 138 6.47 -4.73 2.66
CA LEU A 138 7.81 -4.15 2.52
C LEU A 138 8.78 -4.74 3.55
N MET A 139 10.07 -4.45 3.44
CA MET A 139 11.10 -5.02 4.30
C MET A 139 11.15 -4.39 5.70
N PHE A 140 10.83 -3.11 5.82
CA PHE A 140 10.89 -2.43 7.12
C PHE A 140 9.73 -2.85 8.04
N GLY A 141 9.98 -2.91 9.34
CA GLY A 141 8.98 -3.29 10.34
C GLY A 141 7.98 -2.17 10.63
N LYS A 142 6.83 -2.55 11.23
CA LYS A 142 5.75 -1.67 11.67
C LYS A 142 6.24 -0.48 12.51
N GLU A 143 7.10 -0.76 13.48
CA GLU A 143 7.62 0.26 14.41
C GLU A 143 8.45 1.34 13.71
N ASN A 144 9.17 0.99 12.64
CA ASN A 144 9.94 1.97 11.87
C ASN A 144 9.04 3.04 11.23
N LEU A 145 7.84 2.64 10.78
CA LEU A 145 6.88 3.56 10.19
C LEU A 145 6.14 4.36 11.27
N LEU A 146 5.67 3.68 12.33
CA LEU A 146 4.95 4.33 13.44
C LEU A 146 5.78 5.39 14.14
N CYS A 147 7.06 5.14 14.37
CA CYS A 147 7.96 6.11 14.98
C CYS A 147 7.96 7.42 14.19
N LEU A 148 8.06 7.37 12.85
CA LEU A 148 8.05 8.55 12.00
C LEU A 148 6.68 9.23 11.93
N LEU A 149 5.58 8.45 11.90
CA LEU A 149 4.22 8.99 11.85
C LEU A 149 3.77 9.65 13.16
N ASN A 150 4.45 9.37 14.27
CA ASN A 150 4.19 9.95 15.58
C ASN A 150 5.21 11.03 15.97
N ASP A 151 6.27 11.21 15.21
CA ASP A 151 7.28 12.26 15.44
C ASP A 151 6.75 13.60 14.88
N SER A 152 6.46 14.52 15.79
CA SER A 152 5.94 15.84 15.44
C SER A 152 6.91 16.66 14.59
N VAL A 153 8.22 16.57 14.86
CA VAL A 153 9.24 17.31 14.09
C VAL A 153 9.35 16.74 12.68
N TYR A 154 9.29 15.43 12.56
CA TYR A 154 9.29 14.78 11.24
C TYR A 154 8.02 15.11 10.44
N CYS A 155 6.85 15.03 11.06
CA CYS A 155 5.58 15.40 10.43
C CYS A 155 5.58 16.86 9.97
N ASP A 156 6.02 17.79 10.82
CA ASP A 156 6.12 19.23 10.50
C ASP A 156 7.03 19.48 9.29
N SER A 157 8.15 18.76 9.20
CA SER A 157 9.06 18.83 8.03
C SER A 157 8.40 18.46 6.70
N LEU A 158 7.25 17.75 6.73
CA LEU A 158 6.43 17.36 5.58
C LEU A 158 5.21 18.28 5.39
N GLY A 159 4.97 19.22 6.31
CA GLY A 159 3.80 20.11 6.33
C GLY A 159 2.56 19.49 6.96
N PHE A 160 2.72 18.57 7.92
CA PHE A 160 1.65 17.89 8.64
C PHE A 160 1.91 17.88 10.14
N THR A 161 0.90 17.51 10.91
CA THR A 161 1.04 17.12 12.33
C THR A 161 0.82 15.61 12.47
N PRO A 162 1.10 15.00 13.63
CA PRO A 162 0.75 13.60 13.87
C PRO A 162 -0.75 13.30 13.68
N GLU A 163 -1.64 14.26 13.91
CA GLU A 163 -3.08 14.12 13.72
C GLU A 163 -3.47 14.19 12.24
N THR A 164 -2.77 15.01 11.46
CA THR A 164 -3.11 15.27 10.06
C THR A 164 -2.33 14.40 9.07
N ILE A 165 -1.30 13.67 9.51
CA ILE A 165 -0.41 12.89 8.61
C ILE A 165 -1.15 11.84 7.77
N HIS A 166 -2.32 11.39 8.20
CA HIS A 166 -3.18 10.52 7.40
C HIS A 166 -3.57 11.14 6.05
N ALA A 167 -3.73 12.47 5.98
CA ALA A 167 -4.05 13.17 4.75
C ALA A 167 -2.96 13.07 3.68
N LEU A 168 -1.70 12.78 4.09
CA LEU A 168 -0.58 12.54 3.18
C LEU A 168 -0.82 11.33 2.25
N PHE A 169 -1.54 10.33 2.74
CA PHE A 169 -1.66 9.04 2.06
C PHE A 169 -2.85 9.05 1.10
N ILE A 170 -2.58 9.08 -0.20
CA ILE A 170 -3.61 8.94 -1.23
C ILE A 170 -3.77 7.46 -1.55
N PRO A 171 -4.96 6.85 -1.33
CA PRO A 171 -5.14 5.42 -1.59
C PRO A 171 -4.96 5.07 -3.06
N ASN A 172 -4.00 4.20 -3.33
CA ASN A 172 -3.71 3.70 -4.68
C ASN A 172 -2.87 2.41 -4.58
N THR A 173 -2.50 1.84 -5.72
CA THR A 173 -1.50 0.79 -5.82
C THR A 173 -0.20 1.40 -6.34
N TYR A 174 0.86 1.29 -5.56
CA TYR A 174 2.16 1.88 -5.86
C TYR A 174 3.19 0.79 -6.17
N GLU A 175 3.99 1.01 -7.20
CA GLU A 175 5.16 0.18 -7.47
C GLU A 175 6.35 0.72 -6.67
N ILE A 176 6.80 -0.08 -5.71
CA ILE A 176 7.81 0.31 -4.71
C ILE A 176 8.81 -0.84 -4.54
N TYR A 177 10.10 -0.53 -4.50
CA TYR A 177 11.11 -1.54 -4.18
C TYR A 177 10.93 -2.03 -2.75
N TRP A 178 10.91 -3.36 -2.59
CA TRP A 178 10.60 -4.01 -1.32
C TRP A 178 11.53 -3.60 -0.16
N ASN A 179 12.79 -3.30 -0.45
CA ASN A 179 13.82 -2.90 0.51
C ASN A 179 13.90 -1.38 0.74
N ILE A 180 12.86 -0.62 0.42
CA ILE A 180 12.79 0.81 0.72
C ILE A 180 12.79 1.02 2.24
N SER A 181 13.42 2.10 2.75
CA SER A 181 13.28 2.50 4.15
C SER A 181 11.95 3.21 4.41
N ALA A 182 11.49 3.21 5.68
CA ALA A 182 10.26 3.89 6.09
C ALA A 182 10.27 5.39 5.74
N ASP A 183 11.39 6.10 5.96
CA ASP A 183 11.53 7.50 5.57
C ASP A 183 11.37 7.70 4.05
N LYS A 184 12.07 6.89 3.23
CA LYS A 184 11.95 6.97 1.77
C LYS A 184 10.54 6.63 1.29
N PHE A 185 9.86 5.71 1.98
CA PHE A 185 8.47 5.38 1.69
C PHE A 185 7.55 6.58 1.95
N ILE A 186 7.64 7.22 3.12
CA ILE A 186 6.83 8.41 3.45
C ILE A 186 7.12 9.55 2.45
N ARG A 187 8.39 9.82 2.13
CA ARG A 187 8.77 10.82 1.11
C ARG A 187 8.26 10.47 -0.29
N ARG A 188 8.13 9.18 -0.61
CA ARG A 188 7.46 8.76 -1.86
C ARG A 188 5.96 9.06 -1.78
N MET A 189 5.30 8.82 -0.66
CA MET A 189 3.89 9.18 -0.48
C MET A 189 3.69 10.70 -0.53
N LYS A 190 4.65 11.50 0.00
CA LYS A 190 4.59 12.97 -0.13
C LYS A 190 4.62 13.42 -1.60
N ARG A 191 5.45 12.80 -2.43
CA ARG A 191 5.44 13.10 -3.88
C ARG A 191 4.13 12.72 -4.55
N GLU A 192 3.51 11.61 -4.16
CA GLU A 192 2.20 11.19 -4.68
C GLU A 192 1.08 12.14 -4.22
N TYR A 193 1.16 12.61 -2.98
CA TYR A 193 0.27 13.65 -2.45
C TYR A 193 0.41 14.95 -3.24
N ASP A 194 1.64 15.43 -3.45
CA ASP A 194 1.88 16.66 -4.22
C ASP A 194 1.42 16.54 -5.68
N ALA A 195 1.63 15.37 -6.28
CA ALA A 195 1.13 15.08 -7.62
C ALA A 195 -0.41 14.99 -7.70
N PHE A 196 -1.07 14.51 -6.64
CA PHE A 196 -2.52 14.48 -6.55
C PHE A 196 -3.11 15.88 -6.44
N TRP A 197 -2.52 16.77 -5.64
CA TRP A 197 -2.98 18.14 -5.45
C TRP A 197 -2.51 19.06 -6.58
N THR A 198 -3.05 18.81 -7.79
CA THR A 198 -2.77 19.64 -8.97
C THR A 198 -3.26 21.09 -8.75
N PRO A 199 -2.75 22.06 -9.53
CA PRO A 199 -3.22 23.45 -9.45
C PRO A 199 -4.75 23.58 -9.57
N GLU A 200 -5.39 22.75 -10.39
CA GLU A 200 -6.85 22.72 -10.52
C GLU A 200 -7.53 22.27 -9.21
N ARG A 201 -7.03 21.22 -8.55
CA ARG A 201 -7.57 20.74 -7.27
C ARG A 201 -7.32 21.72 -6.14
N LEU A 202 -6.16 22.34 -6.09
CA LEU A 202 -5.84 23.40 -5.13
C LEU A 202 -6.81 24.58 -5.27
N LYS A 203 -7.05 25.04 -6.50
CA LYS A 203 -8.00 26.09 -6.78
C LYS A 203 -9.42 25.72 -6.32
N LYS A 204 -9.89 24.50 -6.59
CA LYS A 204 -11.19 24.03 -6.11
C LYS A 204 -11.30 24.00 -4.58
N ALA A 205 -10.24 23.61 -3.89
CA ALA A 205 -10.21 23.63 -2.44
C ALA A 205 -10.25 25.07 -1.91
N GLU A 206 -9.49 25.99 -2.50
CA GLU A 206 -9.51 27.42 -2.18
C GLU A 206 -10.89 28.06 -2.41
N GLU A 207 -11.57 27.74 -3.52
CA GLU A 207 -12.90 28.23 -3.84
C GLU A 207 -13.97 27.86 -2.81
N ILE A 208 -13.76 26.78 -2.06
CA ILE A 208 -14.65 26.33 -0.97
C ILE A 208 -14.10 26.70 0.42
N GLY A 209 -12.99 27.44 0.48
CA GLY A 209 -12.37 27.89 1.72
C GLY A 209 -11.67 26.79 2.52
N LEU A 210 -11.18 25.73 1.86
CA LEU A 210 -10.49 24.62 2.51
C LEU A 210 -9.05 24.47 2.00
N THR A 211 -8.15 24.15 2.90
CA THR A 211 -6.82 23.63 2.57
C THR A 211 -6.91 22.16 2.07
N PRO A 212 -5.88 21.61 1.42
CA PRO A 212 -5.80 20.20 1.07
C PRO A 212 -6.02 19.23 2.25
N VAL A 213 -5.50 19.58 3.42
CA VAL A 213 -5.66 18.79 4.64
C VAL A 213 -7.10 18.84 5.14
N GLU A 214 -7.70 20.02 5.20
CA GLU A 214 -9.11 20.20 5.58
C GLU A 214 -10.07 19.51 4.62
N ALA A 215 -9.79 19.54 3.33
CA ALA A 215 -10.55 18.77 2.35
C ALA A 215 -10.45 17.26 2.60
N SER A 216 -9.30 16.77 3.03
CA SER A 216 -9.10 15.36 3.42
C SER A 216 -9.87 15.02 4.71
N ILE A 217 -9.86 15.91 5.69
CA ILE A 217 -10.64 15.75 6.93
C ILE A 217 -12.13 15.66 6.59
N LEU A 218 -12.65 16.61 5.82
CA LEU A 218 -14.06 16.62 5.42
C LEU A 218 -14.43 15.39 4.61
N ALA A 219 -13.57 14.95 3.66
CA ALA A 219 -13.80 13.76 2.88
C ALA A 219 -13.92 12.50 3.75
N SER A 220 -13.08 12.39 4.80
CA SER A 220 -13.14 11.27 5.75
C SER A 220 -14.45 11.23 6.54
N ILE A 221 -15.01 12.39 6.89
CA ILE A 221 -16.31 12.50 7.57
C ILE A 221 -17.44 12.09 6.61
N VAL A 222 -17.43 12.63 5.39
CA VAL A 222 -18.44 12.32 4.36
C VAL A 222 -18.53 10.82 4.07
N GLU A 223 -17.39 10.14 3.97
CA GLU A 223 -17.34 8.69 3.72
C GLU A 223 -17.84 7.83 4.87
N GLU A 224 -17.72 8.31 6.12
CA GLU A 224 -18.23 7.61 7.29
C GLU A 224 -19.72 7.91 7.56
N GLU A 225 -20.27 8.97 6.96
CA GLU A 225 -21.65 9.38 7.15
C GLU A 225 -22.63 8.53 6.34
N THR A 226 -22.29 8.16 5.12
CA THR A 226 -23.17 7.40 4.25
C THR A 226 -22.45 6.30 3.48
N ALA A 227 -23.05 5.13 3.38
CA ALA A 227 -22.57 4.07 2.49
C ALA A 227 -22.93 4.33 1.01
N ALA A 228 -23.89 5.22 0.75
CA ALA A 228 -24.35 5.58 -0.59
C ALA A 228 -23.38 6.60 -1.22
N SER A 229 -22.36 6.12 -1.90
CA SER A 229 -21.30 6.97 -2.44
C SER A 229 -21.71 7.97 -3.50
N ASP A 230 -22.92 7.88 -4.04
CA ASP A 230 -23.54 8.88 -4.91
C ASP A 230 -24.16 10.06 -4.11
N GLU A 231 -24.33 9.92 -2.80
CA GLU A 231 -24.71 11.02 -1.91
C GLU A 231 -23.48 11.84 -1.44
N TYR A 232 -22.26 11.34 -1.58
CA TYR A 232 -21.05 12.05 -1.11
C TYR A 232 -20.98 13.52 -1.54
N PRO A 233 -21.24 13.90 -2.82
CA PRO A 233 -21.20 15.32 -3.20
C PRO A 233 -22.27 16.18 -2.54
N ILE A 234 -23.43 15.60 -2.21
CA ILE A 234 -24.52 16.30 -1.54
C ILE A 234 -24.18 16.47 -0.05
N VAL A 235 -23.72 15.41 0.61
CA VAL A 235 -23.30 15.45 2.02
C VAL A 235 -22.12 16.42 2.20
N ALA A 236 -21.14 16.39 1.27
CA ALA A 236 -20.03 17.34 1.28
C ALA A 236 -20.53 18.80 1.20
N GLY A 237 -21.46 19.08 0.29
CA GLY A 237 -22.07 20.41 0.15
C GLY A 237 -22.83 20.86 1.41
N LEU A 238 -23.51 19.93 2.09
CA LEU A 238 -24.18 20.21 3.35
C LEU A 238 -23.17 20.64 4.44
N TYR A 239 -22.09 19.89 4.61
CA TYR A 239 -21.08 20.22 5.61
C TYR A 239 -20.31 21.49 5.27
N ILE A 240 -20.01 21.76 4.01
CA ILE A 240 -19.43 23.04 3.56
C ILE A 240 -20.38 24.21 3.91
N ASN A 241 -21.68 24.05 3.68
CA ASN A 241 -22.66 25.09 4.08
C ASN A 241 -22.67 25.33 5.59
N ARG A 242 -22.56 24.26 6.41
CA ARG A 242 -22.49 24.39 7.87
C ARG A 242 -21.20 25.08 8.32
N LEU A 243 -20.06 24.74 7.73
CA LEU A 243 -18.78 25.40 8.00
C LEU A 243 -18.86 26.90 7.71
N HIS A 244 -19.37 27.28 6.54
CA HIS A 244 -19.52 28.69 6.14
C HIS A 244 -20.52 29.45 7.01
N ALA A 245 -21.52 28.76 7.57
CA ALA A 245 -22.49 29.36 8.48
C ALA A 245 -22.03 29.38 9.95
N GLY A 246 -20.84 28.85 10.27
CA GLY A 246 -20.37 28.71 11.64
C GLY A 246 -21.19 27.72 12.50
N ILE A 247 -21.92 26.83 11.85
CA ILE A 247 -22.74 25.80 12.52
C ILE A 247 -21.85 24.58 12.79
N PRO A 248 -21.84 24.04 14.03
CA PRO A 248 -21.14 22.79 14.34
C PRO A 248 -21.55 21.66 13.37
N LEU A 249 -20.60 20.81 12.94
CA LEU A 249 -20.90 19.76 11.95
C LEU A 249 -21.89 18.74 12.47
N GLN A 250 -21.82 18.39 13.77
CA GLN A 250 -22.69 17.41 14.44
C GLN A 250 -22.74 16.09 13.66
N ALA A 251 -21.57 15.62 13.28
CA ALA A 251 -21.39 14.40 12.52
C ALA A 251 -21.17 13.22 13.49
N ASP A 252 -22.09 12.26 13.51
CA ASP A 252 -22.02 11.07 14.36
C ASP A 252 -20.71 10.29 14.23
N PRO A 253 -20.11 10.13 13.03
CA PRO A 253 -18.82 9.48 12.88
C PRO A 253 -17.68 10.10 13.69
N THR A 254 -17.71 11.43 13.92
CA THR A 254 -16.70 12.13 14.73
C THR A 254 -16.83 11.77 16.20
N VAL A 255 -18.04 11.55 16.68
CA VAL A 255 -18.31 11.09 18.05
C VAL A 255 -17.86 9.63 18.22
N LYS A 256 -18.16 8.75 17.27
CA LYS A 256 -17.65 7.35 17.28
C LYS A 256 -16.13 7.32 17.35
N PHE A 257 -15.47 8.18 16.59
CA PHE A 257 -14.02 8.30 16.61
C PHE A 257 -13.51 8.81 17.97
N ALA A 258 -14.17 9.80 18.56
CA ALA A 258 -13.84 10.35 19.87
C ALA A 258 -14.01 9.32 21.02
N VAL A 259 -15.05 8.48 20.94
CA VAL A 259 -15.29 7.37 21.89
C VAL A 259 -14.27 6.24 21.66
N GLY A 260 -13.81 6.01 20.42
CA GLY A 260 -12.93 4.89 20.07
C GLY A 260 -13.64 3.55 19.92
N ASP A 261 -14.97 3.53 19.94
CA ASP A 261 -15.79 2.32 19.77
C ASP A 261 -16.56 2.40 18.43
N PHE A 262 -16.10 1.66 17.44
CA PHE A 262 -16.68 1.60 16.10
C PHE A 262 -17.77 0.55 15.96
N SER A 263 -18.00 -0.26 16.99
CA SER A 263 -19.11 -1.24 17.05
C SER A 263 -20.45 -0.61 17.40
N LEU A 264 -20.45 0.64 17.87
CA LEU A 264 -21.64 1.39 18.25
C LEU A 264 -22.61 1.48 17.06
N GLN A 265 -23.78 0.87 17.22
CA GLN A 265 -24.87 0.97 16.24
C GLN A 265 -25.60 2.32 16.33
N ARG A 266 -25.59 2.97 17.49
CA ARG A 266 -26.31 4.19 17.78
C ARG A 266 -25.50 5.09 18.72
N ILE A 267 -25.44 6.38 18.42
CA ILE A 267 -24.91 7.40 19.31
C ILE A 267 -25.97 7.76 20.35
N LEU A 268 -25.63 7.65 21.64
CA LEU A 268 -26.46 8.04 22.78
C LEU A 268 -26.06 9.43 23.27
N PHE A 269 -26.93 10.06 24.10
CA PHE A 269 -26.66 11.38 24.65
C PHE A 269 -25.35 11.45 25.44
N GLU A 270 -25.01 10.41 26.19
CA GLU A 270 -23.76 10.33 26.96
C GLU A 270 -22.52 10.40 26.05
N HIS A 271 -22.59 9.83 24.83
CA HIS A 271 -21.51 9.90 23.85
C HIS A 271 -21.32 11.32 23.30
N LEU A 272 -22.42 12.10 23.17
CA LEU A 272 -22.35 13.50 22.72
C LEU A 272 -21.65 14.42 23.73
N GLU A 273 -21.57 14.00 25.00
CA GLU A 273 -20.95 14.76 26.07
C GLU A 273 -19.43 14.52 26.20
N ILE A 274 -18.86 13.60 25.42
CA ILE A 274 -17.43 13.30 25.48
C ILE A 274 -16.60 14.56 25.19
N ASP A 275 -15.64 14.85 26.07
CA ASP A 275 -14.71 15.95 25.87
C ASP A 275 -13.54 15.51 25.01
N SER A 276 -13.68 15.74 23.70
CA SER A 276 -12.66 15.40 22.70
C SER A 276 -12.69 16.45 21.60
N PRO A 277 -11.53 16.90 21.10
CA PRO A 277 -11.46 17.83 19.97
C PRO A 277 -12.05 17.26 18.69
N TYR A 278 -12.25 15.93 18.61
CA TYR A 278 -12.96 15.29 17.51
C TYR A 278 -14.48 15.37 17.65
N ASN A 279 -15.04 15.72 18.80
CA ASN A 279 -16.47 15.81 18.97
C ASN A 279 -17.06 17.07 18.32
N THR A 280 -17.56 16.96 17.10
CA THR A 280 -18.15 18.08 16.34
C THR A 280 -19.55 18.50 16.79
N TYR A 281 -20.08 17.94 17.87
CA TYR A 281 -21.24 18.47 18.58
C TYR A 281 -20.85 19.56 19.58
N LYS A 282 -19.65 19.46 20.16
CA LYS A 282 -19.11 20.42 21.13
C LYS A 282 -18.20 21.47 20.50
N HIS A 283 -17.45 21.06 19.46
CA HIS A 283 -16.47 21.93 18.80
C HIS A 283 -16.95 22.27 17.39
N ALA A 284 -17.06 23.59 17.11
CA ALA A 284 -17.36 24.06 15.77
C ALA A 284 -16.16 23.93 14.82
N GLY A 285 -16.41 23.76 13.54
CA GLY A 285 -15.37 23.58 12.54
C GLY A 285 -15.04 22.11 12.29
N LEU A 286 -13.90 21.87 11.66
CA LEU A 286 -13.37 20.54 11.38
C LEU A 286 -12.61 19.99 12.60
N PRO A 287 -12.61 18.66 12.81
CA PRO A 287 -11.77 18.04 13.85
C PRO A 287 -10.28 18.17 13.50
N PRO A 288 -9.35 17.87 14.46
CA PRO A 288 -7.92 18.06 14.28
C PRO A 288 -7.29 17.26 13.14
N GLY A 289 -7.90 16.16 12.74
CA GLY A 289 -7.39 15.29 11.68
C GLY A 289 -8.46 14.41 11.06
N PRO A 290 -8.14 13.71 9.96
CA PRO A 290 -9.06 12.81 9.29
C PRO A 290 -9.45 11.62 10.18
N LEU A 291 -10.70 11.18 10.10
CA LEU A 291 -11.19 9.97 10.81
C LEU A 291 -10.62 8.67 10.21
N ARG A 292 -10.16 8.74 8.98
CA ARG A 292 -9.55 7.66 8.20
C ARG A 292 -8.84 8.27 6.99
N ILE A 293 -8.02 7.47 6.31
CA ILE A 293 -7.50 7.85 5.00
C ILE A 293 -8.67 7.88 4.00
N PRO A 294 -9.06 9.07 3.48
CA PRO A 294 -10.18 9.18 2.55
C PRO A 294 -9.83 8.60 1.18
N THR A 295 -10.82 8.07 0.47
CA THR A 295 -10.63 7.62 -0.91
C THR A 295 -10.48 8.79 -1.87
N ILE A 296 -9.92 8.54 -3.06
CA ILE A 296 -9.90 9.54 -4.15
C ILE A 296 -11.33 9.98 -4.51
N LYS A 297 -12.32 9.07 -4.38
CA LYS A 297 -13.73 9.39 -4.62
C LYS A 297 -14.26 10.37 -3.57
N GLY A 298 -13.96 10.15 -2.30
CA GLY A 298 -14.33 11.06 -1.21
C GLY A 298 -13.72 12.45 -1.40
N LEU A 299 -12.41 12.52 -1.67
CA LEU A 299 -11.72 13.77 -1.97
C LEU A 299 -12.34 14.52 -3.16
N ASN A 300 -12.58 13.82 -4.28
CA ASN A 300 -13.21 14.41 -5.45
C ASN A 300 -14.64 14.87 -5.17
N SER A 301 -15.36 14.19 -4.27
CA SER A 301 -16.73 14.58 -3.89
C SER A 301 -16.78 15.87 -3.09
N VAL A 302 -15.77 16.14 -2.26
CA VAL A 302 -15.60 17.43 -1.57
C VAL A 302 -15.26 18.52 -2.58
N LEU A 303 -14.24 18.32 -3.43
CA LEU A 303 -13.79 19.31 -4.41
C LEU A 303 -14.82 19.61 -5.50
N ASN A 304 -15.74 18.69 -5.77
CA ASN A 304 -16.81 18.85 -6.76
C ASN A 304 -18.18 18.66 -6.10
N HIS A 305 -18.34 19.18 -4.88
CA HIS A 305 -19.60 19.06 -4.14
C HIS A 305 -20.80 19.64 -4.90
N THR A 306 -21.97 19.11 -4.63
CA THR A 306 -23.20 19.64 -5.18
C THR A 306 -23.57 20.95 -4.49
N LYS A 307 -23.74 22.03 -5.25
CA LYS A 307 -24.16 23.33 -4.74
C LYS A 307 -25.66 23.33 -4.42
N HIS A 308 -26.01 23.50 -3.17
CA HIS A 308 -27.37 23.58 -2.65
C HIS A 308 -27.39 24.37 -1.33
N LYS A 309 -28.56 24.48 -0.68
CA LYS A 309 -28.74 25.22 0.59
C LYS A 309 -29.02 24.29 1.78
N TYR A 310 -28.83 22.98 1.66
CA TYR A 310 -29.10 22.06 2.75
C TYR A 310 -28.15 22.29 3.93
N LEU A 311 -28.73 22.25 5.14
CA LEU A 311 -28.02 22.36 6.40
C LEU A 311 -28.28 21.14 7.32
N TYR A 312 -29.26 20.31 6.97
CA TYR A 312 -29.73 19.18 7.77
C TYR A 312 -29.91 17.96 6.89
N MET A 313 -29.70 16.79 7.46
CA MET A 313 -30.04 15.49 6.87
C MET A 313 -30.51 14.53 7.94
N CYS A 314 -31.27 13.53 7.58
CA CYS A 314 -31.62 12.38 8.40
C CYS A 314 -31.87 11.16 7.53
N ALA A 315 -31.74 9.97 8.10
CA ALA A 315 -32.00 8.72 7.38
C ALA A 315 -33.40 8.71 6.77
N LYS A 316 -33.51 8.15 5.56
CA LYS A 316 -34.79 7.97 4.87
C LYS A 316 -35.65 6.91 5.52
N GLU A 317 -36.95 7.16 5.53
CA GLU A 317 -37.97 6.29 6.08
C GLU A 317 -38.13 4.96 5.31
N ASP A 318 -37.61 4.84 4.09
CA ASP A 318 -37.64 3.61 3.29
C ASP A 318 -36.55 2.60 3.67
N PHE A 319 -35.63 2.98 4.57
CA PHE A 319 -34.46 2.17 4.99
C PHE A 319 -33.51 1.81 3.85
N SER A 320 -33.46 2.62 2.83
CA SER A 320 -32.52 2.48 1.69
C SER A 320 -31.06 2.75 2.05
N GLY A 321 -30.76 3.16 3.29
CA GLY A 321 -29.44 3.63 3.69
C GLY A 321 -29.10 5.02 3.15
N ARG A 322 -30.09 5.75 2.63
CA ARG A 322 -29.98 7.11 2.08
C ARG A 322 -30.54 8.13 3.04
N HIS A 323 -30.40 9.42 2.68
CA HIS A 323 -30.81 10.55 3.51
C HIS A 323 -31.90 11.40 2.85
N ASN A 324 -32.74 11.99 3.69
CA ASN A 324 -33.57 13.15 3.38
C ASN A 324 -32.78 14.39 3.78
N PHE A 325 -32.62 15.31 2.85
CA PHE A 325 -31.93 16.60 3.06
C PHE A 325 -32.94 17.72 3.29
N ALA A 326 -32.57 18.71 4.10
CA ALA A 326 -33.44 19.83 4.44
C ALA A 326 -32.64 21.14 4.57
N VAL A 327 -33.28 22.26 4.22
CA VAL A 327 -32.75 23.62 4.36
C VAL A 327 -33.00 24.14 5.77
N THR A 328 -34.16 23.84 6.33
CA THR A 328 -34.64 24.38 7.61
C THR A 328 -34.79 23.28 8.65
N LEU A 329 -34.62 23.65 9.93
CA LEU A 329 -34.85 22.74 11.07
C LEU A 329 -36.30 22.20 11.09
N ALA A 330 -37.27 23.02 10.69
CA ALA A 330 -38.67 22.59 10.64
C ALA A 330 -38.87 21.46 9.60
N GLU A 331 -38.24 21.56 8.43
CA GLU A 331 -38.25 20.51 7.42
C GLU A 331 -37.53 19.26 7.88
N HIS A 332 -36.35 19.42 8.49
CA HIS A 332 -35.60 18.30 9.09
C HIS A 332 -36.45 17.56 10.14
N ASN A 333 -37.10 18.27 11.03
CA ASN A 333 -37.97 17.66 12.05
C ASN A 333 -39.14 16.87 11.45
N ARG A 334 -39.73 17.37 10.35
CA ARG A 334 -40.75 16.59 9.61
C ARG A 334 -40.19 15.31 9.03
N ASN A 335 -39.00 15.38 8.41
CA ASN A 335 -38.33 14.20 7.85
C ASN A 335 -37.97 13.19 8.96
N ALA A 336 -37.37 13.65 10.06
CA ALA A 336 -37.03 12.82 11.21
C ALA A 336 -38.24 12.17 11.87
N ASN A 337 -39.38 12.86 11.93
CA ASN A 337 -40.63 12.31 12.45
C ASN A 337 -41.17 11.18 11.55
N ARG A 338 -41.09 11.33 10.21
CA ARG A 338 -41.46 10.25 9.28
C ARG A 338 -40.60 9.00 9.49
N TYR A 339 -39.27 9.19 9.61
CA TYR A 339 -38.36 8.10 9.88
C TYR A 339 -38.67 7.39 11.21
N ARG A 340 -38.88 8.15 12.30
CA ARG A 340 -39.26 7.58 13.62
C ARG A 340 -40.59 6.85 13.58
N ALA A 341 -41.60 7.40 12.89
CA ALA A 341 -42.90 6.73 12.73
C ALA A 341 -42.76 5.37 12.02
N GLU A 342 -41.89 5.30 10.99
CA GLU A 342 -41.67 4.05 10.26
C GLU A 342 -40.87 3.04 11.09
N LEU A 343 -39.88 3.48 11.90
CA LEU A 343 -39.19 2.62 12.88
C LEU A 343 -40.20 1.99 13.85
N ASN A 344 -41.10 2.82 14.40
CA ASN A 344 -42.13 2.34 15.33
C ASN A 344 -43.10 1.35 14.66
N ARG A 345 -43.51 1.62 13.42
CA ARG A 345 -44.38 0.73 12.64
C ARG A 345 -43.74 -0.63 12.42
N ARG A 346 -42.42 -0.67 12.14
CA ARG A 346 -41.67 -1.94 11.96
C ARG A 346 -41.17 -2.54 13.26
N ARG A 347 -41.44 -1.93 14.42
CA ARG A 347 -40.97 -2.37 15.75
C ARG A 347 -39.46 -2.52 15.85
N ILE A 348 -38.70 -1.71 15.10
CA ILE A 348 -37.24 -1.61 15.19
C ILE A 348 -36.93 -0.68 16.37
N ARG A 349 -36.22 -1.21 17.39
CA ARG A 349 -35.83 -0.47 18.61
C ARG A 349 -34.38 0.00 18.55
#